data_277ecc57955d3bbabda3b7e47b8a2b6e
#
_entry.id   277ecc57955d3bbabda3b7e47b8a2b6e
#
_cell.length_a   1.000
_cell.length_b   1.000
_cell.length_c   1.000
_cell.angle_alpha   90.00
_cell.angle_beta   90.00
_cell.angle_gamma   90.00
#
_symmetry.space_group_name_H-M   'P 1'
#
loop_
_entity.id
_entity.type
_entity.pdbx_description
1 polymer ?
#
loop_
_entity_poly.entity_id
_entity_poly.type
_entity_poly.pdbx_seq_one_letter_code
_entity_poly.pdbx_strand_id
1 'polypeptide(L)'
;PTPWSGGSASFGTNVSGITGPFIKYRNDDSYSGRTVVMYGEVYITTGTASGDKTLFTVSADSVPAMNYSPILCVRSISGTQSVHPCWVETSGAVVIQDYTAGAYYSLRGEWAGVP
;
A
#
# COMPACT_ATOMS: atom_id res chain seq x y z
N PRO A 1 13.77 7.87 -19.30
CA PRO A 1 13.44 7.12 -18.10
C PRO A 1 14.08 5.73 -18.11
N THR A 2 14.44 5.25 -16.94
CA THR A 2 14.99 3.90 -16.78
C THR A 2 13.86 2.85 -16.88
N PRO A 3 14.20 1.59 -17.18
CA PRO A 3 13.22 0.51 -17.09
C PRO A 3 12.67 0.38 -15.66
N TRP A 4 11.47 -0.20 -15.55
CA TRP A 4 10.89 -0.52 -14.26
C TRP A 4 11.67 -1.60 -13.54
N SER A 5 11.84 -1.42 -12.24
CA SER A 5 12.44 -2.40 -11.32
C SER A 5 11.39 -2.86 -10.32
N GLY A 6 11.53 -4.07 -9.81
CA GLY A 6 10.61 -4.61 -8.82
C GLY A 6 10.97 -4.20 -7.41
N GLY A 7 9.97 -3.71 -6.67
CA GLY A 7 10.05 -3.54 -5.23
C GLY A 7 9.48 -4.76 -4.52
N SER A 8 9.59 -4.76 -3.20
CA SER A 8 9.06 -5.83 -2.35
C SER A 8 8.30 -5.26 -1.16
N ALA A 9 7.58 -6.11 -0.45
CA ALA A 9 6.83 -5.73 0.74
C ALA A 9 6.87 -6.83 1.79
N SER A 10 6.75 -6.41 3.05
CA SER A 10 6.62 -7.31 4.21
C SER A 10 5.26 -7.09 4.84
N PHE A 11 4.47 -8.14 5.00
CA PHE A 11 3.12 -8.04 5.56
C PHE A 11 3.14 -7.70 7.05
N GLY A 12 2.17 -6.91 7.45
CA GLY A 12 1.87 -6.65 8.86
C GLY A 12 1.24 -7.87 9.53
N THR A 13 1.06 -7.78 10.86
CA THR A 13 0.47 -8.85 11.65
C THR A 13 -0.96 -9.14 11.20
N ASN A 14 -1.30 -10.43 11.03
CA ASN A 14 -2.63 -10.89 10.63
C ASN A 14 -3.09 -10.39 9.25
N VAL A 15 -2.15 -10.04 8.38
CA VAL A 15 -2.43 -9.65 7.00
C VAL A 15 -1.85 -10.70 6.06
N SER A 16 -2.67 -11.14 5.11
CA SER A 16 -2.29 -12.10 4.10
C SER A 16 -2.41 -11.49 2.72
N GLY A 17 -1.44 -11.77 1.84
CA GLY A 17 -1.54 -11.39 0.44
C GLY A 17 -2.46 -12.35 -0.30
N ILE A 18 -3.44 -11.79 -1.02
CA ILE A 18 -4.29 -12.55 -1.94
C ILE A 18 -3.75 -12.40 -3.36
N THR A 19 -3.48 -11.16 -3.76
CA THR A 19 -2.84 -10.82 -5.03
C THR A 19 -1.78 -9.77 -4.75
N GLY A 20 -0.52 -10.12 -4.88
CA GLY A 20 0.58 -9.20 -4.59
C GLY A 20 0.78 -8.93 -3.10
N PRO A 21 1.12 -7.69 -2.70
CA PRO A 21 1.18 -6.47 -3.54
C PRO A 21 2.30 -6.53 -4.59
N PHE A 22 2.02 -5.97 -5.75
CA PHE A 22 3.00 -5.79 -6.81
C PHE A 22 3.49 -4.35 -6.79
N ILE A 23 4.80 -4.16 -6.70
CA ILE A 23 5.42 -2.85 -6.57
C ILE A 23 6.49 -2.71 -7.63
N LYS A 24 6.45 -1.60 -8.36
CA LYS A 24 7.47 -1.27 -9.34
C LYS A 24 7.89 0.17 -9.18
N TYR A 25 9.15 0.45 -9.43
CA TYR A 25 9.69 1.79 -9.39
C TYR A 25 10.66 2.02 -10.55
N ARG A 26 10.84 3.27 -10.89
CA ARG A 26 11.87 3.70 -11.83
C ARG A 26 12.26 5.14 -11.55
N ASN A 27 13.50 5.49 -11.89
CA ASN A 27 13.95 6.87 -11.86
C ASN A 27 13.48 7.57 -13.14
N ASP A 28 12.87 8.73 -13.00
CA ASP A 28 12.33 9.50 -14.10
C ASP A 28 12.28 11.00 -13.74
N ASP A 29 11.48 11.77 -14.48
CA ASP A 29 11.36 13.21 -14.29
C ASP A 29 10.28 13.61 -13.26
N SER A 30 9.89 12.71 -12.34
CA SER A 30 8.99 13.05 -11.25
C SER A 30 9.63 14.07 -10.30
N TYR A 31 8.84 14.63 -9.38
CA TYR A 31 9.33 15.61 -8.42
C TYR A 31 10.58 15.21 -7.68
N SER A 32 10.65 13.96 -7.24
CA SER A 32 11.79 13.44 -6.50
C SER A 32 12.77 12.68 -7.39
N GLY A 33 12.48 12.56 -8.68
CA GLY A 33 13.27 11.76 -9.62
C GLY A 33 12.94 10.28 -9.63
N ARG A 34 11.91 9.83 -8.90
CA ARG A 34 11.46 8.43 -8.89
C ARG A 34 9.95 8.35 -8.85
N THR A 35 9.38 7.46 -9.66
CA THR A 35 7.96 7.09 -9.61
C THR A 35 7.82 5.66 -9.11
N VAL A 36 6.88 5.46 -8.19
CA VAL A 36 6.51 4.13 -7.66
C VAL A 36 5.05 3.86 -7.99
N VAL A 37 4.76 2.66 -8.48
CA VAL A 37 3.38 2.18 -8.70
C VAL A 37 3.17 0.90 -7.90
N MET A 38 1.97 0.73 -7.36
CA MET A 38 1.63 -0.42 -6.54
C MET A 38 0.18 -0.81 -6.74
N TYR A 39 -0.09 -2.11 -6.77
CA TYR A 39 -1.44 -2.63 -6.68
C TYR A 39 -1.44 -4.00 -6.01
N GLY A 40 -2.55 -4.35 -5.40
CA GLY A 40 -2.68 -5.66 -4.79
C GLY A 40 -3.98 -5.81 -4.02
N GLU A 41 -4.19 -7.00 -3.52
CA GLU A 41 -5.32 -7.33 -2.64
C GLU A 41 -4.80 -8.07 -1.42
N VAL A 42 -5.24 -7.66 -0.24
CA VAL A 42 -4.87 -8.27 1.02
C VAL A 42 -6.12 -8.64 1.82
N TYR A 43 -5.96 -9.56 2.75
CA TYR A 43 -7.00 -10.00 3.67
C TYR A 43 -6.51 -9.82 5.11
N ILE A 44 -7.36 -9.27 5.97
CA ILE A 44 -7.07 -9.13 7.40
C ILE A 44 -7.82 -10.24 8.13
N THR A 45 -7.08 -11.16 8.76
CA THR A 45 -7.67 -12.37 9.36
C THR A 45 -8.32 -12.10 10.71
N THR A 46 -7.72 -11.25 11.53
CA THR A 46 -8.17 -11.00 12.90
C THR A 46 -7.66 -9.64 13.36
N GLY A 47 -8.25 -9.10 14.41
CA GLY A 47 -7.87 -7.86 15.03
C GLY A 47 -9.07 -6.99 15.39
N THR A 48 -8.80 -5.82 15.95
CA THR A 48 -9.83 -4.82 16.30
C THR A 48 -10.07 -3.88 15.14
N ALA A 49 -11.29 -3.36 15.04
CA ALA A 49 -11.70 -2.48 13.95
C ALA A 49 -11.37 -1.02 14.20
N SER A 50 -10.78 -0.67 15.34
CA SER A 50 -10.46 0.71 15.70
C SER A 50 -8.96 0.98 15.55
N GLY A 51 -8.63 2.25 15.21
CA GLY A 51 -7.26 2.70 15.06
C GLY A 51 -6.66 2.36 13.70
N ASP A 52 -5.41 2.77 13.53
CA ASP A 52 -4.67 2.56 12.30
C ASP A 52 -3.98 1.20 12.33
N LYS A 53 -3.86 0.59 11.14
CA LYS A 53 -3.16 -0.68 10.99
C LYS A 53 -2.23 -0.64 9.80
N THR A 54 -1.01 -1.12 9.98
CA THR A 54 -0.08 -1.33 8.88
C THR A 54 -0.43 -2.62 8.15
N LEU A 55 -0.78 -2.51 6.87
CA LEU A 55 -1.08 -3.67 6.03
C LEU A 55 0.20 -4.36 5.58
N PHE A 56 1.15 -3.59 5.12
CA PHE A 56 2.49 -4.06 4.75
C PHE A 56 3.44 -2.87 4.69
N THR A 57 4.74 -3.17 4.65
CA THR A 57 5.79 -2.17 4.52
C THR A 57 6.53 -2.41 3.23
N VAL A 58 6.59 -1.39 2.38
CA VAL A 58 7.32 -1.48 1.11
C VAL A 58 8.83 -1.38 1.35
N SER A 59 9.61 -1.97 0.46
CA SER A 59 11.07 -1.93 0.53
C SER A 59 11.61 -0.51 0.37
N ALA A 60 12.84 -0.29 0.83
CA ALA A 60 13.47 1.04 0.88
C ALA A 60 13.53 1.74 -0.49
N ASP A 61 13.63 0.97 -1.58
CA ASP A 61 13.65 1.50 -2.94
C ASP A 61 12.30 2.07 -3.40
N SER A 62 11.24 1.79 -2.67
CA SER A 62 9.86 2.14 -3.05
C SER A 62 9.18 3.10 -2.08
N VAL A 63 9.89 3.61 -1.07
CA VAL A 63 9.29 4.52 -0.09
C VAL A 63 8.91 5.86 -0.72
N PRO A 64 7.82 6.49 -0.27
CA PRO A 64 7.43 7.79 -0.78
C PRO A 64 8.33 8.91 -0.28
N ALA A 65 8.46 9.95 -1.09
CA ALA A 65 9.19 11.16 -0.72
C ALA A 65 8.40 12.03 0.26
N MET A 66 7.10 11.83 0.35
CA MET A 66 6.19 12.63 1.18
C MET A 66 5.37 11.72 2.08
N ASN A 67 5.26 12.08 3.37
CA ASN A 67 4.40 11.38 4.31
C ASN A 67 2.93 11.49 3.92
N TYR A 68 2.21 10.43 4.26
CA TYR A 68 0.77 10.30 4.03
C TYR A 68 0.42 10.43 2.55
N SER A 69 1.21 9.79 1.68
CA SER A 69 0.88 9.71 0.26
C SER A 69 -0.40 8.89 0.11
N PRO A 70 -1.52 9.50 -0.35
CA PRO A 70 -2.79 8.79 -0.40
C PRO A 70 -2.79 7.72 -1.47
N ILE A 71 -3.48 6.63 -1.18
CA ILE A 71 -3.72 5.55 -2.15
C ILE A 71 -5.20 5.21 -2.15
N LEU A 72 -5.67 4.63 -3.26
CA LEU A 72 -7.03 4.13 -3.35
C LEU A 72 -7.12 2.78 -2.64
N CYS A 73 -8.10 2.65 -1.76
CA CYS A 73 -8.37 1.41 -1.05
C CYS A 73 -9.87 1.13 -1.07
N VAL A 74 -10.24 -0.06 -1.50
CA VAL A 74 -11.64 -0.51 -1.52
C VAL A 74 -11.76 -1.75 -0.65
N ARG A 75 -12.58 -1.64 0.41
CA ARG A 75 -12.91 -2.75 1.28
C ARG A 75 -14.08 -3.53 0.70
N SER A 76 -13.98 -4.86 0.73
CA SER A 76 -15.07 -5.74 0.32
C SER A 76 -15.41 -6.71 1.45
N ILE A 77 -16.68 -6.69 1.88
CA ILE A 77 -17.24 -7.61 2.87
C ILE A 77 -18.54 -8.14 2.30
N SER A 78 -18.62 -9.46 2.13
CA SER A 78 -19.86 -10.14 1.68
C SER A 78 -20.50 -9.46 0.45
N GLY A 79 -19.67 -9.06 -0.50
CA GLY A 79 -20.13 -8.41 -1.73
C GLY A 79 -20.39 -6.91 -1.63
N THR A 80 -20.37 -6.35 -0.42
CA THR A 80 -20.50 -4.91 -0.22
C THR A 80 -19.14 -4.24 -0.29
N GLN A 81 -19.01 -3.20 -1.12
CA GLN A 81 -17.76 -2.47 -1.32
C GLN A 81 -17.86 -1.06 -0.77
N SER A 82 -16.75 -0.57 -0.20
CA SER A 82 -16.65 0.80 0.29
C SER A 82 -15.22 1.31 0.14
N VAL A 83 -15.08 2.59 -0.19
CA VAL A 83 -13.77 3.26 -0.20
C VAL A 83 -13.34 3.48 1.24
N HIS A 84 -12.04 3.30 1.51
CA HIS A 84 -11.50 3.37 2.87
C HIS A 84 -10.24 4.23 2.90
N PRO A 85 -10.07 5.08 3.91
CA PRO A 85 -8.85 5.90 4.03
C PRO A 85 -7.61 5.03 4.17
N CYS A 86 -6.64 5.27 3.31
CA CYS A 86 -5.39 4.52 3.29
C CYS A 86 -4.27 5.40 2.72
N TRP A 87 -3.06 5.23 3.21
CA TRP A 87 -1.90 6.03 2.79
C TRP A 87 -0.61 5.27 2.94
N VAL A 88 0.45 5.81 2.34
CA VAL A 88 1.81 5.31 2.51
C VAL A 88 2.64 6.36 3.23
N GLU A 89 3.38 5.93 4.23
CA GLU A 89 4.28 6.78 5.02
C GLU A 89 5.71 6.71 4.50
N THR A 90 6.53 7.70 4.83
CA THR A 90 7.94 7.73 4.41
C THR A 90 8.75 6.56 4.95
N SER A 91 8.29 5.90 6.00
CA SER A 91 8.86 4.64 6.50
C SER A 91 8.61 3.46 5.57
N GLY A 92 7.73 3.61 4.60
CA GLY A 92 7.25 2.53 3.73
C GLY A 92 5.98 1.85 4.22
N ALA A 93 5.49 2.18 5.41
CA ALA A 93 4.26 1.57 5.94
C ALA A 93 3.05 1.99 5.11
N VAL A 94 2.30 1.00 4.64
CA VAL A 94 1.00 1.19 4.00
C VAL A 94 -0.04 1.01 5.09
N VAL A 95 -0.74 2.07 5.43
CA VAL A 95 -1.59 2.15 6.62
C VAL A 95 -3.03 2.36 6.23
N ILE A 96 -3.91 1.66 6.90
CA ILE A 96 -5.36 1.81 6.77
C ILE A 96 -5.94 2.31 8.08
N GLN A 97 -6.91 3.21 8.00
CA GLN A 97 -7.63 3.74 9.16
C GLN A 97 -8.89 2.92 9.41
N ASP A 98 -9.13 2.57 10.68
CA ASP A 98 -10.36 1.89 11.13
C ASP A 98 -10.67 0.62 10.31
N TYR A 99 -9.72 -0.29 10.29
CA TYR A 99 -9.85 -1.54 9.53
C TYR A 99 -10.89 -2.48 10.12
N THR A 100 -11.38 -3.40 9.29
CA THR A 100 -12.30 -4.47 9.68
C THR A 100 -11.62 -5.81 9.47
N ALA A 101 -11.59 -6.65 10.50
CA ALA A 101 -11.13 -8.03 10.36
C ALA A 101 -12.15 -8.84 9.55
N GLY A 102 -11.66 -9.85 8.84
CA GLY A 102 -12.51 -10.66 7.95
C GLY A 102 -12.88 -9.97 6.65
N ALA A 103 -12.15 -8.92 6.26
CA ALA A 103 -12.41 -8.16 5.05
C ALA A 103 -11.24 -8.24 4.08
N TYR A 104 -11.56 -8.12 2.80
CA TYR A 104 -10.59 -7.97 1.72
C TYR A 104 -10.40 -6.49 1.40
N TYR A 105 -9.15 -6.11 1.13
CA TYR A 105 -8.81 -4.73 0.77
C TYR A 105 -8.04 -4.73 -0.53
N SER A 106 -8.61 -4.11 -1.55
CA SER A 106 -7.97 -3.90 -2.85
C SER A 106 -7.32 -2.53 -2.87
N LEU A 107 -6.05 -2.49 -3.22
CA LEU A 107 -5.21 -1.31 -3.10
C LEU A 107 -4.61 -0.94 -4.45
N ARG A 108 -4.56 0.35 -4.72
CA ARG A 108 -3.85 0.89 -5.89
C ARG A 108 -3.26 2.24 -5.54
N GLY A 109 -1.98 2.41 -5.81
CA GLY A 109 -1.30 3.66 -5.52
C GLY A 109 -0.21 3.98 -6.52
N GLU A 110 0.07 5.27 -6.62
CA GLU A 110 1.21 5.81 -7.35
C GLU A 110 1.73 7.00 -6.55
N TRP A 111 3.03 7.06 -6.34
CA TRP A 111 3.62 8.16 -5.59
C TRP A 111 5.03 8.47 -6.09
N ALA A 112 5.47 9.70 -5.78
CA ALA A 112 6.86 10.09 -5.97
C ALA A 112 7.72 9.40 -4.92
N GLY A 113 8.74 8.69 -5.36
CA GLY A 113 9.67 7.99 -4.48
C GLY A 113 10.95 8.77 -4.23
N VAL A 114 11.77 8.24 -3.34
CA VAL A 114 13.13 8.77 -3.07
C VAL A 114 14.11 8.03 -3.95
N PRO A 115 14.85 8.76 -4.84
CA PRO A 115 15.83 8.12 -5.73
C PRO A 115 16.97 7.46 -4.99
#